data_c95b5f7aee90f6da168a148a62749de3
#
_entry.id   c95b5f7aee90f6da168a148a62749de3
#
_cell.length_a   1.000
_cell.length_b   1.000
_cell.length_c   1.000
_cell.angle_alpha   90.00
_cell.angle_beta   90.00
_cell.angle_gamma   90.00
#
_symmetry.space_group_name_H-M   'P 1'
#
loop_
_entity.id
_entity.type
_entity.pdbx_description
1 polymer ?
#
loop_
_entity_poly.entity_id
_entity_poly.type
_entity_poly.pdbx_seq_one_letter_code
_entity_poly.pdbx_strand_id
1 'polypeptide(L)'
;MASSEFVNQSVLATTEWLAAHLDDPDLVIVDCDMFDSYQRAHIKGAVGIKVHHYIKHPEYANNPKGYPLVAEPSVAKDIFESMGIDDNSTVISYDSNGSLWASRFWWVLNYYGHTNAKVLDGGWKKWFDEGHPVSVDEIVPRSATFTPKTQDNLVCSLDRAISGIEDE
;
A
#
# COMPACT_ATOMS: atom_id res chain seq x y z
N MET A 1 -8.67 28.55 -4.28
CA MET A 1 -8.62 27.50 -5.33
C MET A 1 -9.55 26.40 -4.87
N ALA A 2 -10.53 26.02 -5.67
CA ALA A 2 -11.49 24.99 -5.30
C ALA A 2 -10.72 23.67 -5.11
N SER A 3 -10.86 23.03 -3.94
CA SER A 3 -10.41 21.66 -3.75
C SER A 3 -11.19 20.81 -4.77
N SER A 4 -10.47 20.12 -5.65
CA SER A 4 -11.09 19.09 -6.47
C SER A 4 -11.62 18.02 -5.51
N GLU A 5 -12.91 17.98 -5.30
CA GLU A 5 -13.54 16.88 -4.55
C GLU A 5 -13.34 15.60 -5.38
N PHE A 6 -12.51 14.71 -4.87
CA PHE A 6 -12.37 13.37 -5.44
C PHE A 6 -13.71 12.63 -5.28
N VAL A 7 -14.09 11.87 -6.30
CA VAL A 7 -15.34 11.10 -6.32
C VAL A 7 -15.43 10.11 -5.14
N ASN A 8 -14.27 9.60 -4.69
CA ASN A 8 -14.18 8.72 -3.51
C ASN A 8 -13.05 9.19 -2.59
N GLN A 9 -13.39 10.00 -1.61
CA GLN A 9 -12.46 10.51 -0.59
C GLN A 9 -12.03 9.44 0.42
N SER A 10 -12.71 8.28 0.47
CA SER A 10 -12.40 7.23 1.45
C SER A 10 -11.07 6.52 1.17
N VAL A 11 -10.56 6.59 -0.08
CA VAL A 11 -9.31 5.93 -0.49
C VAL A 11 -8.06 6.81 -0.32
N LEU A 12 -8.24 8.09 0.01
CA LEU A 12 -7.14 9.04 0.18
C LEU A 12 -7.07 9.54 1.62
N ALA A 13 -5.85 9.79 2.09
CA ALA A 13 -5.58 10.54 3.30
C ALA A 13 -4.86 11.83 2.94
N THR A 14 -5.23 12.96 3.57
CA THR A 14 -4.49 14.21 3.40
C THR A 14 -3.24 14.22 4.26
N THR A 15 -2.26 15.06 3.91
CA THR A 15 -1.05 15.25 4.70
C THR A 15 -1.35 15.81 6.09
N GLU A 16 -2.33 16.72 6.20
CA GLU A 16 -2.77 17.28 7.47
C GLU A 16 -3.41 16.22 8.37
N TRP A 17 -4.24 15.33 7.78
CA TRP A 17 -4.83 14.23 8.53
C TRP A 17 -3.74 13.31 9.07
N LEU A 18 -2.80 12.89 8.22
CA LEU A 18 -1.70 12.01 8.63
C LEU A 18 -0.83 12.65 9.70
N ALA A 19 -0.50 13.95 9.57
CA ALA A 19 0.30 14.68 10.56
C ALA A 19 -0.36 14.73 11.94
N ALA A 20 -1.70 14.81 11.99
CA ALA A 20 -2.45 14.81 13.25
C ALA A 20 -2.57 13.41 13.89
N HIS A 21 -2.29 12.33 13.17
CA HIS A 21 -2.49 10.95 13.61
C HIS A 21 -1.19 10.14 13.73
N LEU A 22 0.00 10.77 13.61
CA LEU A 22 1.30 10.06 13.63
C LEU A 22 1.52 9.21 14.89
N ASP A 23 0.92 9.58 16.00
CA ASP A 23 1.07 8.90 17.29
C ASP A 23 -0.08 7.89 17.56
N ASP A 24 -0.98 7.65 16.61
CA ASP A 24 -2.06 6.68 16.77
C ASP A 24 -1.50 5.26 16.83
N PRO A 25 -1.85 4.46 17.84
CA PRO A 25 -1.24 3.14 18.06
C PRO A 25 -1.58 2.12 16.95
N ASP A 26 -2.69 2.30 16.25
CA ASP A 26 -3.15 1.41 15.19
C ASP A 26 -2.76 1.90 13.79
N LEU A 27 -2.07 3.06 13.70
CA LEU A 27 -1.58 3.57 12.43
C LEU A 27 -0.31 2.83 12.00
N VAL A 28 -0.29 2.38 10.74
CA VAL A 28 0.90 1.88 10.05
C VAL A 28 1.10 2.68 8.78
N ILE A 29 2.23 3.36 8.69
CA ILE A 29 2.62 4.13 7.50
C ILE A 29 3.60 3.29 6.70
N VAL A 30 3.35 3.10 5.41
CA VAL A 30 4.18 2.27 4.53
C VAL A 30 4.80 3.12 3.43
N ASP A 31 6.12 3.20 3.43
CA ASP A 31 6.92 3.77 2.35
C ASP A 31 7.06 2.72 1.24
N CYS A 32 6.45 3.00 0.10
CA CYS A 32 6.44 2.12 -1.06
C CYS A 32 7.55 2.42 -2.08
N ASP A 33 8.45 3.33 -1.78
CA ASP A 33 9.63 3.60 -2.60
C ASP A 33 10.68 2.50 -2.49
N MET A 34 11.75 2.63 -3.25
CA MET A 34 12.90 1.74 -3.12
C MET A 34 13.53 1.90 -1.74
N PHE A 35 13.98 0.80 -1.16
CA PHE A 35 14.47 0.77 0.22
C PHE A 35 15.64 1.73 0.49
N ASP A 36 16.47 1.99 -0.50
CA ASP A 36 17.55 3.00 -0.40
C ASP A 36 17.01 4.45 -0.35
N SER A 37 15.84 4.71 -0.91
CA SER A 37 15.14 5.99 -0.75
C SER A 37 14.59 6.15 0.65
N TYR A 38 13.91 5.12 1.16
CA TYR A 38 13.46 5.04 2.55
C TYR A 38 14.60 5.31 3.54
N GLN A 39 15.76 4.69 3.35
CA GLN A 39 16.92 4.88 4.23
C GLN A 39 17.48 6.31 4.22
N ARG A 40 17.32 7.07 3.13
CA ARG A 40 17.77 8.46 3.06
C ARG A 40 16.86 9.42 3.82
N ALA A 41 15.58 9.27 3.69
CA ALA A 41 14.57 10.00 4.46
C ALA A 41 13.18 9.42 4.18
N HIS A 42 12.35 9.32 5.19
CA HIS A 42 10.98 8.83 5.12
C HIS A 42 10.07 9.59 6.10
N ILE A 43 8.76 9.43 5.97
CA ILE A 43 7.79 9.97 6.93
C ILE A 43 8.07 9.34 8.30
N LYS A 44 8.13 10.18 9.34
CA LYS A 44 8.40 9.71 10.71
C LYS A 44 7.43 8.58 11.09
N GLY A 45 7.99 7.44 11.52
CA GLY A 45 7.21 6.25 11.90
C GLY A 45 6.84 5.33 10.75
N ALA A 46 7.25 5.63 9.52
CA ALA A 46 6.99 4.74 8.39
C ALA A 46 7.90 3.50 8.40
N VAL A 47 7.36 2.39 7.89
CA VAL A 47 8.11 1.18 7.52
C VAL A 47 8.41 1.20 6.03
N GLY A 48 9.63 0.83 5.65
CA GLY A 48 10.01 0.72 4.24
C GLY A 48 9.72 -0.67 3.68
N ILE A 49 9.25 -0.72 2.44
CA ILE A 49 8.96 -1.98 1.74
C ILE A 49 9.52 -1.96 0.31
N LYS A 50 10.03 -3.10 -0.14
CA LYS A 50 10.35 -3.34 -1.54
C LYS A 50 9.13 -3.92 -2.27
N VAL A 51 8.11 -3.08 -2.49
CA VAL A 51 6.80 -3.47 -3.05
C VAL A 51 6.91 -4.31 -4.32
N HIS A 52 7.87 -4.03 -5.18
CA HIS A 52 8.06 -4.75 -6.45
C HIS A 52 8.39 -6.22 -6.29
N HIS A 53 9.01 -6.60 -5.18
CA HIS A 53 9.51 -7.95 -4.97
C HIS A 53 8.60 -8.79 -4.09
N TYR A 54 7.94 -8.19 -3.10
CA TYR A 54 7.28 -8.93 -2.02
C TYR A 54 5.80 -9.19 -2.23
N ILE A 55 5.09 -8.35 -2.96
CA ILE A 55 3.65 -8.52 -3.21
C ILE A 55 3.33 -9.15 -4.56
N LYS A 56 4.36 -9.62 -5.28
CA LYS A 56 4.20 -10.40 -6.51
C LYS A 56 4.38 -11.89 -6.21
N HIS A 57 3.70 -12.72 -6.99
CA HIS A 57 3.94 -14.15 -6.94
C HIS A 57 5.42 -14.45 -7.26
N PRO A 58 6.09 -15.38 -6.53
CA PRO A 58 7.52 -15.67 -6.74
C PRO A 58 7.88 -16.08 -8.17
N GLU A 59 6.96 -16.74 -8.88
CA GLU A 59 7.14 -17.18 -10.25
C GLU A 59 6.80 -16.12 -11.31
N TYR A 60 6.51 -14.89 -10.90
CA TYR A 60 6.11 -13.82 -11.81
C TYR A 60 7.08 -13.64 -13.00
N ALA A 61 8.37 -13.71 -12.76
CA ALA A 61 9.39 -13.51 -13.78
C ALA A 61 9.48 -14.68 -14.79
N ASN A 62 9.04 -15.88 -14.40
CA ASN A 62 9.17 -17.12 -15.16
C ASN A 62 7.83 -17.68 -15.66
N ASN A 63 6.71 -17.00 -15.35
CA ASN A 63 5.38 -17.47 -15.72
C ASN A 63 4.99 -16.93 -17.09
N PRO A 64 5.02 -17.75 -18.17
CA PRO A 64 4.62 -17.32 -19.51
C PRO A 64 3.14 -16.95 -19.62
N LYS A 65 2.31 -17.29 -18.65
CA LYS A 65 0.89 -16.90 -18.55
C LYS A 65 0.67 -15.56 -17.84
N GLY A 66 1.75 -14.92 -17.34
CA GLY A 66 1.69 -13.59 -16.73
C GLY A 66 0.93 -13.48 -15.41
N TYR A 67 0.74 -14.57 -14.67
CA TYR A 67 -0.09 -14.59 -13.45
C TYR A 67 0.46 -15.43 -12.34
N PRO A 68 -0.07 -15.20 -11.13
CA PRO A 68 -0.80 -14.05 -10.62
C PRO A 68 0.18 -12.94 -10.26
N LEU A 69 -0.29 -11.72 -10.35
CA LEU A 69 0.48 -10.54 -9.96
C LEU A 69 0.50 -10.33 -8.43
N VAL A 70 -0.13 -11.22 -7.69
CA VAL A 70 -0.28 -11.13 -6.23
C VAL A 70 0.36 -12.35 -5.60
N ALA A 71 1.04 -12.19 -4.48
CA ALA A 71 1.62 -13.29 -3.71
C ALA A 71 0.53 -14.24 -3.18
N GLU A 72 0.91 -15.46 -2.82
CA GLU A 72 0.01 -16.36 -2.13
C GLU A 72 -0.43 -15.78 -0.76
N PRO A 73 -1.65 -16.10 -0.27
CA PRO A 73 -2.17 -15.53 0.97
C PRO A 73 -1.24 -15.69 2.17
N SER A 74 -0.54 -16.83 2.30
CA SER A 74 0.42 -17.06 3.37
C SER A 74 1.63 -16.13 3.29
N VAL A 75 2.13 -15.90 2.08
CA VAL A 75 3.26 -14.98 1.84
C VAL A 75 2.84 -13.53 2.10
N ALA A 76 1.65 -13.14 1.66
CA ALA A 76 1.11 -11.82 1.94
C ALA A 76 0.92 -11.58 3.44
N LYS A 77 0.41 -12.59 4.16
CA LYS A 77 0.29 -12.57 5.62
C LYS A 77 1.64 -12.27 6.28
N ASP A 78 2.67 -13.05 5.96
CA ASP A 78 4.00 -12.89 6.56
C ASP A 78 4.58 -11.50 6.28
N ILE A 79 4.38 -10.98 5.08
CA ILE A 79 4.81 -9.63 4.70
C ILE A 79 4.10 -8.57 5.53
N PHE A 80 2.76 -8.61 5.63
CA PHE A 80 1.99 -7.61 6.37
C PHE A 80 2.30 -7.67 7.87
N GLU A 81 2.38 -8.85 8.45
CA GLU A 81 2.78 -9.02 9.85
C GLU A 81 4.19 -8.48 10.12
N SER A 82 5.14 -8.69 9.18
CA SER A 82 6.49 -8.15 9.30
C SER A 82 6.56 -6.62 9.29
N MET A 83 5.52 -5.96 8.77
CA MET A 83 5.36 -4.50 8.78
C MET A 83 4.54 -3.98 9.97
N GLY A 84 4.06 -4.87 10.85
CA GLY A 84 3.20 -4.51 11.97
C GLY A 84 1.73 -4.28 11.59
N ILE A 85 1.30 -4.75 10.40
CA ILE A 85 -0.08 -4.65 9.94
C ILE A 85 -0.88 -5.83 10.48
N ASP A 86 -1.92 -5.56 11.23
CA ASP A 86 -2.92 -6.52 11.72
C ASP A 86 -4.31 -6.22 11.13
N ASP A 87 -5.30 -7.04 11.49
CA ASP A 87 -6.67 -6.91 11.00
C ASP A 87 -7.36 -5.58 11.37
N ASN A 88 -6.84 -4.84 12.37
CA ASN A 88 -7.41 -3.58 12.88
C ASN A 88 -6.60 -2.35 12.46
N SER A 89 -5.45 -2.52 11.85
CA SER A 89 -4.57 -1.42 11.46
C SER A 89 -5.25 -0.41 10.55
N THR A 90 -4.97 0.87 10.74
CA THR A 90 -5.18 1.90 9.72
C THR A 90 -3.90 2.03 8.93
N VAL A 91 -3.94 1.70 7.64
CA VAL A 91 -2.73 1.68 6.80
C VAL A 91 -2.73 2.85 5.84
N ILE A 92 -1.65 3.65 5.88
CA ILE A 92 -1.41 4.73 4.92
C ILE A 92 -0.17 4.40 4.10
N SER A 93 -0.34 4.23 2.79
CA SER A 93 0.75 4.00 1.85
C SER A 93 1.10 5.27 1.10
N TYR A 94 2.40 5.48 0.85
CA TYR A 94 2.88 6.59 0.03
C TYR A 94 4.10 6.20 -0.80
N ASP A 95 4.41 7.00 -1.81
CA ASP A 95 5.64 6.95 -2.59
C ASP A 95 6.01 8.34 -3.13
N SER A 96 7.15 8.43 -3.81
CA SER A 96 7.63 9.63 -4.52
C SER A 96 7.29 9.64 -6.02
N ASN A 97 6.61 8.60 -6.53
CA ASN A 97 6.37 8.35 -7.95
C ASN A 97 4.90 8.55 -8.38
N GLY A 98 4.22 9.52 -7.76
CA GLY A 98 2.83 9.83 -8.12
C GLY A 98 1.83 8.74 -7.74
N SER A 99 2.07 8.07 -6.63
CA SER A 99 1.27 6.98 -6.07
C SER A 99 1.28 5.68 -6.89
N LEU A 100 2.25 5.49 -7.78
CA LEU A 100 2.36 4.29 -8.61
C LEU A 100 2.46 3.01 -7.78
N TRP A 101 3.30 3.01 -6.76
CA TRP A 101 3.55 1.88 -5.88
C TRP A 101 2.60 1.84 -4.68
N ALA A 102 2.28 3.01 -4.14
CA ALA A 102 1.36 3.16 -3.03
C ALA A 102 -0.06 2.67 -3.39
N SER A 103 -0.56 2.99 -4.59
CA SER A 103 -1.85 2.49 -5.07
C SER A 103 -1.84 0.97 -5.27
N ARG A 104 -0.72 0.41 -5.72
CA ARG A 104 -0.56 -1.04 -5.84
C ARG A 104 -0.62 -1.72 -4.47
N PHE A 105 0.08 -1.15 -3.48
CA PHE A 105 0.07 -1.68 -2.11
C PHE A 105 -1.33 -1.60 -1.50
N TRP A 106 -1.99 -0.45 -1.63
CA TRP A 106 -3.38 -0.26 -1.24
C TRP A 106 -4.32 -1.30 -1.87
N TRP A 107 -4.17 -1.55 -3.18
CA TRP A 107 -5.00 -2.53 -3.88
C TRP A 107 -4.75 -3.95 -3.36
N VAL A 108 -3.50 -4.33 -3.08
CA VAL A 108 -3.17 -5.65 -2.53
C VAL A 108 -3.77 -5.85 -1.15
N LEU A 109 -3.75 -4.84 -0.28
CA LEU A 109 -4.43 -4.88 1.02
C LEU A 109 -5.94 -5.13 0.85
N ASN A 110 -6.58 -4.39 -0.05
CA ASN A 110 -8.01 -4.58 -0.34
C ASN A 110 -8.28 -5.98 -0.93
N TYR A 111 -7.41 -6.49 -1.80
CA TYR A 111 -7.53 -7.84 -2.34
C TYR A 111 -7.51 -8.90 -1.24
N TYR A 112 -6.73 -8.70 -0.19
CA TYR A 112 -6.71 -9.57 1.00
C TYR A 112 -7.73 -9.20 2.07
N GLY A 113 -8.69 -8.32 1.77
CA GLY A 113 -9.82 -7.99 2.63
C GLY A 113 -9.55 -6.91 3.68
N HIS A 114 -8.36 -6.28 3.64
CA HIS A 114 -8.04 -5.17 4.53
C HIS A 114 -8.45 -3.84 3.90
N THR A 115 -9.65 -3.37 4.26
CA THR A 115 -10.25 -2.17 3.63
C THR A 115 -9.92 -0.87 4.36
N ASN A 116 -9.36 -0.93 5.58
CA ASN A 116 -8.92 0.27 6.32
C ASN A 116 -7.53 0.73 5.86
N ALA A 117 -7.40 0.91 4.55
CA ALA A 117 -6.17 1.34 3.88
C ALA A 117 -6.44 2.54 2.99
N LYS A 118 -5.49 3.49 2.96
CA LYS A 118 -5.55 4.70 2.13
C LYS A 118 -4.20 5.00 1.50
N VAL A 119 -4.22 5.80 0.44
CA VAL A 119 -3.03 6.37 -0.19
C VAL A 119 -2.89 7.83 0.25
N LEU A 120 -1.68 8.25 0.57
CA LEU A 120 -1.39 9.64 0.93
C LEU A 120 -1.49 10.55 -0.29
N ASP A 121 -2.42 11.51 -0.26
CA ASP A 121 -2.59 12.50 -1.32
C ASP A 121 -1.35 13.40 -1.44
N GLY A 122 -0.76 13.41 -2.65
CA GLY A 122 0.48 14.12 -2.94
C GLY A 122 1.76 13.37 -2.52
N GLY A 123 1.65 12.24 -1.81
CA GLY A 123 2.76 11.35 -1.45
C GLY A 123 3.91 12.04 -0.71
N TRP A 124 5.12 11.48 -0.89
CA TRP A 124 6.34 12.02 -0.27
C TRP A 124 6.58 13.50 -0.57
N LYS A 125 6.38 13.88 -1.84
CA LYS A 125 6.72 15.24 -2.26
C LYS A 125 5.90 16.29 -1.50
N LYS A 126 4.58 16.11 -1.42
CA LYS A 126 3.69 17.05 -0.74
C LYS A 126 4.01 17.09 0.77
N TRP A 127 4.20 15.93 1.39
CA TRP A 127 4.58 15.82 2.81
C TRP A 127 5.83 16.62 3.14
N PHE A 128 6.87 16.47 2.32
CA PHE A 128 8.15 17.13 2.51
C PHE A 128 8.09 18.63 2.25
N ASP A 129 7.41 19.05 1.16
CA ASP A 129 7.25 20.47 0.79
C ASP A 129 6.45 21.26 1.85
N GLU A 130 5.53 20.62 2.55
CA GLU A 130 4.73 21.20 3.64
C GLU A 130 5.49 21.21 4.98
N GLY A 131 6.70 20.65 5.04
CA GLY A 131 7.56 20.67 6.23
C GLY A 131 7.09 19.75 7.36
N HIS A 132 6.35 18.71 7.03
CA HIS A 132 5.91 17.70 8.00
C HIS A 132 7.06 16.83 8.53
N PRO A 133 6.90 16.12 9.67
CA PRO A 133 7.98 15.36 10.31
C PRO A 133 8.54 14.24 9.45
N VAL A 134 9.86 14.21 9.31
CA VAL A 134 10.62 13.17 8.60
C VAL A 134 11.62 12.49 9.54
N SER A 135 12.08 11.29 9.19
CA SER A 135 13.08 10.53 9.92
C SER A 135 14.03 9.82 8.95
N VAL A 136 15.16 9.37 9.48
CA VAL A 136 16.08 8.41 8.88
C VAL A 136 16.20 7.16 9.75
N ASP A 137 15.51 7.14 10.89
CA ASP A 137 15.58 6.05 11.87
C ASP A 137 14.66 4.91 11.44
N GLU A 138 15.23 3.75 11.17
CA GLU A 138 14.46 2.54 10.89
C GLU A 138 13.67 2.14 12.14
N ILE A 139 12.37 1.94 11.99
CA ILE A 139 11.52 1.50 13.10
C ILE A 139 11.47 -0.02 13.18
N VAL A 140 11.31 -0.53 14.41
CA VAL A 140 10.98 -1.94 14.65
C VAL A 140 9.45 -2.06 14.65
N PRO A 141 8.85 -2.76 13.66
CA PRO A 141 7.41 -2.92 13.61
C PRO A 141 6.89 -3.66 14.83
N ARG A 142 5.68 -3.32 15.26
CA ARG A 142 4.98 -4.05 16.33
C ARG A 142 4.67 -5.48 15.89
N SER A 143 4.48 -6.39 16.86
CA SER A 143 3.93 -7.72 16.59
C SER A 143 2.50 -7.58 16.08
N ALA A 144 2.17 -8.28 15.01
CA ALA A 144 0.88 -8.20 14.34
C ALA A 144 0.36 -9.60 13.98
N THR A 145 -0.95 -9.71 13.80
CA THR A 145 -1.61 -10.91 13.27
C THR A 145 -2.57 -10.49 12.18
N PHE A 146 -2.33 -10.95 10.96
CA PHE A 146 -3.13 -10.62 9.78
C PHE A 146 -3.85 -11.86 9.25
N THR A 147 -5.14 -11.71 8.95
CA THR A 147 -6.00 -12.78 8.42
C THR A 147 -6.39 -12.48 6.97
N PRO A 148 -5.66 -13.00 5.97
CA PRO A 148 -5.97 -12.73 4.57
C PRO A 148 -7.32 -13.34 4.16
N LYS A 149 -8.15 -12.52 3.50
CA LYS A 149 -9.45 -12.91 2.94
C LYS A 149 -9.52 -12.45 1.49
N THR A 150 -9.17 -13.33 0.56
CA THR A 150 -9.11 -12.99 -0.87
C THR A 150 -10.45 -12.49 -1.41
N GLN A 151 -10.37 -11.44 -2.23
CA GLN A 151 -11.50 -10.80 -2.90
C GLN A 151 -11.40 -11.12 -4.41
N ASP A 152 -11.86 -12.29 -4.82
CA ASP A 152 -11.73 -12.79 -6.20
C ASP A 152 -12.44 -11.91 -7.24
N ASN A 153 -13.42 -11.11 -6.82
CA ASN A 153 -14.09 -10.12 -7.66
C ASN A 153 -13.20 -8.93 -8.06
N LEU A 154 -12.06 -8.72 -7.37
CA LEU A 154 -11.08 -7.68 -7.71
C LEU A 154 -10.06 -8.14 -8.76
N VAL A 155 -10.12 -9.41 -9.18
CA VAL A 155 -9.24 -9.99 -10.19
C VAL A 155 -10.06 -10.48 -11.37
N CYS A 156 -9.58 -10.22 -12.57
CA CYS A 156 -10.19 -10.69 -13.81
C CYS A 156 -9.23 -11.67 -14.51
N SER A 157 -9.71 -12.86 -14.86
CA SER A 157 -8.95 -13.76 -15.74
C SER A 157 -8.92 -13.23 -17.17
N LEU A 158 -7.94 -13.67 -17.96
CA LEU A 158 -7.84 -13.30 -19.38
C LEU A 158 -9.11 -13.70 -20.14
N ASP A 159 -9.61 -14.93 -19.92
CA ASP A 159 -10.81 -15.43 -20.59
C ASP A 159 -12.04 -14.57 -20.26
N ARG A 160 -12.19 -14.16 -19.01
CA ARG A 160 -13.27 -13.27 -18.59
C ARG A 160 -13.13 -11.87 -19.20
N ALA A 161 -11.89 -11.35 -19.30
CA ALA A 161 -11.66 -10.07 -19.96
C ALA A 161 -11.99 -10.13 -21.46
N ILE A 162 -11.62 -11.22 -22.14
CA ILE A 162 -11.94 -11.44 -23.58
C ILE A 162 -13.46 -11.53 -23.77
N SER A 163 -14.16 -12.34 -22.97
CA SER A 163 -15.63 -12.48 -23.10
C SER A 163 -16.35 -11.15 -22.84
N GLY A 164 -15.86 -10.31 -21.93
CA GLY A 164 -16.45 -8.98 -21.70
C GLY A 164 -16.29 -7.97 -22.86
N ILE A 165 -15.37 -8.24 -23.81
CA ILE A 165 -15.23 -7.42 -25.03
C ILE A 165 -16.25 -7.86 -26.10
N GLU A 166 -16.64 -9.13 -26.07
CA GLU A 166 -17.58 -9.73 -27.08
C GLU A 166 -19.05 -9.47 -26.72
N ASP A 167 -19.34 -8.98 -25.48
CA ASP A 167 -20.69 -8.72 -24.98
C ASP A 167 -21.19 -7.26 -25.25
N GLU A 168 -20.48 -6.47 -26.07
CA GLU A 168 -20.93 -5.19 -26.64
C GLU A 168 -21.52 -5.39 -28.04
#